data_4b0129a00e42544e7297fa48c20eb853
#
_entry.id   4b0129a00e42544e7297fa48c20eb853
#
_cell.length_a   1.000
_cell.length_b   1.000
_cell.length_c   1.000
_cell.angle_alpha   90.00
_cell.angle_beta   90.00
_cell.angle_gamma   90.00
#
_symmetry.space_group_name_H-M   'P 1'
#
loop_
_entity.id
_entity.type
_entity.pdbx_description
1 polymer ?
#
loop_
_entity_poly.entity_id
_entity_poly.type
_entity_poly.pdbx_seq_one_letter_code
_entity_poly.pdbx_strand_id
1 'polypeptide(L)'
;ERYQTILNRAEEYPDNVLRMVCQNEETLNFAVDYPEKKDSEPASTVGDVTKGVVPLLIQWDRRWGYALYGSSTIVAVSGCGPTCIAMVACGLTGRNDITPAKVAFYSANNGFLTESRDTSWDLMTYGAEEYGITGTELGLDEAVMANQLAAGHPIIASMGPGDFTSSGHFIVLTGYANGSFTVNDPNSLVRSGETWSFERLKNQIVNLWSY
;
A
#
# COMPACT_ATOMS: atom_id res chain seq x y z
N GLU A 1 18.12 -4.49 -21.31
CA GLU A 1 17.93 -5.96 -21.36
C GLU A 1 16.56 -6.36 -20.79
N ARG A 2 16.20 -6.02 -19.53
CA ARG A 2 14.91 -6.39 -18.88
C ARG A 2 13.69 -5.81 -19.58
N TYR A 3 13.72 -4.54 -20.00
CA TYR A 3 12.64 -3.95 -20.80
C TYR A 3 12.44 -4.69 -22.12
N GLN A 4 13.54 -5.13 -22.76
CA GLN A 4 13.45 -5.90 -23.99
C GLN A 4 12.79 -7.27 -23.76
N THR A 5 13.03 -7.90 -22.61
CA THR A 5 12.35 -9.14 -22.22
C THR A 5 10.83 -8.96 -22.15
N ILE A 6 10.36 -7.86 -21.54
CA ILE A 6 8.93 -7.54 -21.45
C ILE A 6 8.36 -7.22 -22.83
N LEU A 7 9.06 -6.39 -23.63
CA LEU A 7 8.61 -6.00 -24.98
C LEU A 7 8.45 -7.21 -25.91
N ASN A 8 9.36 -8.17 -25.83
CA ASN A 8 9.31 -9.38 -26.66
C ASN A 8 8.15 -10.32 -26.31
N ARG A 9 7.50 -10.11 -25.17
CA ARG A 9 6.38 -10.91 -24.62
C ARG A 9 5.18 -10.05 -24.25
N ALA A 10 5.04 -8.85 -24.83
CA ALA A 10 4.06 -7.86 -24.42
C ALA A 10 2.62 -8.39 -24.44
N GLU A 11 2.29 -9.30 -25.34
CA GLU A 11 0.99 -9.98 -25.43
C GLU A 11 0.62 -10.86 -24.23
N GLU A 12 1.60 -11.25 -23.41
CA GLU A 12 1.38 -12.05 -22.19
C GLU A 12 1.01 -11.19 -20.97
N TYR A 13 1.05 -9.86 -21.12
CA TYR A 13 0.80 -8.92 -20.03
C TYR A 13 -0.54 -8.20 -20.17
N PRO A 14 -1.32 -8.07 -19.10
CA PRO A 14 -2.42 -7.10 -19.07
C PRO A 14 -1.90 -5.66 -19.19
N ASP A 15 -2.68 -4.80 -19.82
CA ASP A 15 -2.32 -3.37 -20.02
C ASP A 15 -1.96 -2.65 -18.73
N ASN A 16 -2.64 -2.97 -17.62
CA ASN A 16 -2.38 -2.35 -16.33
C ASN A 16 -1.01 -2.73 -15.74
N VAL A 17 -0.52 -3.94 -16.01
CA VAL A 17 0.83 -4.39 -15.60
C VAL A 17 1.89 -3.67 -16.45
N LEU A 18 1.70 -3.57 -17.76
CA LEU A 18 2.61 -2.79 -18.63
C LEU A 18 2.67 -1.33 -18.23
N ARG A 19 1.51 -0.73 -17.90
CA ARG A 19 1.44 0.66 -17.44
C ARG A 19 2.16 0.86 -16.10
N MET A 20 2.02 -0.08 -15.17
CA MET A 20 2.73 -0.05 -13.88
C MET A 20 4.25 0.06 -14.08
N VAL A 21 4.82 -0.74 -14.99
CA VAL A 21 6.26 -0.69 -15.31
C VAL A 21 6.69 0.65 -15.91
N CYS A 22 5.86 1.22 -16.79
CA CYS A 22 6.14 2.54 -17.37
C CYS A 22 6.10 3.67 -16.34
N GLN A 23 5.32 3.52 -15.28
CA GLN A 23 5.15 4.52 -14.23
C GLN A 23 6.11 4.37 -13.06
N ASN A 24 6.64 3.17 -12.83
CA ASN A 24 7.49 2.86 -11.69
C ASN A 24 8.57 1.83 -12.04
N GLU A 25 9.80 2.29 -12.23
CA GLU A 25 10.94 1.44 -12.56
C GLU A 25 11.27 0.39 -11.48
N GLU A 26 10.90 0.64 -10.22
CA GLU A 26 11.10 -0.32 -9.13
C GLU A 26 10.34 -1.63 -9.37
N THR A 27 9.27 -1.62 -10.17
CA THR A 27 8.44 -2.79 -10.49
C THR A 27 9.00 -3.67 -11.61
N LEU A 28 10.11 -3.27 -12.24
CA LEU A 28 10.64 -3.93 -13.43
C LEU A 28 10.93 -5.42 -13.21
N ASN A 29 11.56 -5.77 -12.08
CA ASN A 29 11.87 -7.17 -11.77
C ASN A 29 10.61 -8.01 -11.50
N PHE A 30 9.60 -7.42 -10.86
CA PHE A 30 8.30 -8.05 -10.67
C PHE A 30 7.64 -8.36 -12.02
N ALA A 31 7.66 -7.37 -12.93
CA ALA A 31 7.06 -7.54 -14.24
C ALA A 31 7.77 -8.56 -15.11
N VAL A 32 9.11 -8.62 -15.08
CA VAL A 32 9.86 -9.65 -15.83
C VAL A 32 9.39 -11.05 -15.46
N ASP A 33 9.10 -11.30 -14.19
CA ASP A 33 8.66 -12.61 -13.70
C ASP A 33 7.15 -12.87 -13.89
N TYR A 34 6.37 -11.84 -14.27
CA TYR A 34 4.91 -11.93 -14.31
C TYR A 34 4.37 -13.10 -15.13
N PRO A 35 4.83 -13.38 -16.37
CA PRO A 35 4.25 -14.46 -17.18
C PRO A 35 4.35 -15.84 -16.51
N GLU A 36 5.44 -16.10 -15.77
CA GLU A 36 5.69 -17.36 -15.08
C GLU A 36 5.05 -17.40 -13.67
N LYS A 37 4.79 -16.25 -13.05
CA LYS A 37 4.39 -16.13 -11.65
C LYS A 37 2.94 -15.70 -11.42
N LYS A 38 2.25 -15.24 -12.46
CA LYS A 38 0.88 -14.69 -12.36
C LYS A 38 -0.14 -15.62 -11.70
N ASP A 39 0.07 -16.92 -11.78
CA ASP A 39 -0.81 -17.95 -11.21
C ASP A 39 -0.24 -18.59 -9.93
N SER A 40 0.83 -18.01 -9.35
CA SER A 40 1.43 -18.53 -8.12
C SER A 40 0.56 -18.21 -6.90
N GLU A 41 0.48 -19.18 -5.97
CA GLU A 41 -0.21 -18.98 -4.70
C GLU A 41 0.51 -17.92 -3.87
N PRO A 42 -0.23 -16.94 -3.30
CA PRO A 42 0.38 -15.94 -2.46
C PRO A 42 0.88 -16.52 -1.14
N ALA A 43 1.95 -15.94 -0.60
CA ALA A 43 2.46 -16.31 0.71
C ALA A 43 1.39 -16.09 1.79
N SER A 44 1.34 -17.00 2.76
CA SER A 44 0.41 -16.94 3.90
C SER A 44 0.89 -16.05 5.06
N THR A 45 2.11 -15.54 4.97
CA THR A 45 2.74 -14.69 6.01
C THR A 45 3.60 -13.60 5.38
N VAL A 46 3.68 -12.47 6.05
CA VAL A 46 4.59 -11.36 5.67
C VAL A 46 6.04 -11.59 6.13
N GLY A 47 6.30 -12.65 6.92
CA GLY A 47 7.59 -12.90 7.56
C GLY A 47 7.59 -12.44 9.02
N ASP A 48 8.76 -12.10 9.54
CA ASP A 48 8.90 -11.67 10.94
C ASP A 48 8.28 -10.30 11.16
N VAL A 49 7.53 -10.17 12.24
CA VAL A 49 6.86 -8.93 12.67
C VAL A 49 7.18 -8.66 14.13
N THR A 50 7.49 -7.42 14.44
CA THR A 50 7.65 -6.95 15.83
C THR A 50 6.45 -6.08 16.19
N LYS A 51 5.68 -6.49 17.21
CA LYS A 51 4.57 -5.69 17.70
C LYS A 51 5.05 -4.31 18.16
N GLY A 52 4.35 -3.27 17.74
CA GLY A 52 4.71 -1.86 17.95
C GLY A 52 5.57 -1.26 16.84
N VAL A 53 5.98 -2.05 15.84
CA VAL A 53 6.75 -1.58 14.68
C VAL A 53 5.95 -1.87 13.41
N VAL A 54 5.56 -0.83 12.69
CA VAL A 54 4.86 -0.97 11.40
C VAL A 54 5.85 -1.45 10.34
N PRO A 55 5.71 -2.68 9.81
CA PRO A 55 6.63 -3.19 8.80
C PRO A 55 6.43 -2.44 7.47
N LEU A 56 7.48 -2.26 6.68
CA LEU A 56 7.35 -1.82 5.30
C LEU A 56 6.99 -3.03 4.42
N LEU A 57 5.79 -3.02 3.86
CA LEU A 57 5.33 -4.00 2.88
C LEU A 57 5.14 -3.30 1.54
N ILE A 58 5.60 -3.95 0.48
CA ILE A 58 5.50 -3.43 -0.88
C ILE A 58 4.41 -4.18 -1.64
N GLN A 59 3.49 -3.47 -2.30
CA GLN A 59 2.35 -4.08 -2.99
C GLN A 59 2.78 -4.98 -4.17
N TRP A 60 3.90 -4.67 -4.82
CA TRP A 60 4.48 -5.48 -5.91
C TRP A 60 5.54 -6.47 -5.42
N ASP A 61 5.58 -6.83 -4.14
CA ASP A 61 6.40 -7.94 -3.65
C ASP A 61 5.93 -9.25 -4.30
N ARG A 62 6.87 -10.05 -4.80
CA ARG A 62 6.60 -11.32 -5.48
C ARG A 62 5.84 -12.35 -4.64
N ARG A 63 5.86 -12.19 -3.32
CA ARG A 63 5.15 -13.08 -2.39
C ARG A 63 3.63 -12.95 -2.47
N TRP A 64 3.11 -11.80 -2.90
CA TRP A 64 1.66 -11.54 -2.95
C TRP A 64 1.21 -10.64 -4.11
N GLY A 65 2.11 -9.94 -4.78
CA GLY A 65 1.78 -8.95 -5.79
C GLY A 65 1.04 -9.51 -7.00
N TYR A 66 1.24 -10.79 -7.33
CA TYR A 66 0.53 -11.45 -8.44
C TYR A 66 -0.90 -11.85 -8.11
N ALA A 67 -1.27 -11.89 -6.83
CA ALA A 67 -2.63 -12.25 -6.40
C ALA A 67 -3.67 -11.30 -6.99
N LEU A 68 -4.82 -11.86 -7.35
CA LEU A 68 -5.95 -11.08 -7.86
C LEU A 68 -6.49 -10.13 -6.77
N TYR A 69 -6.82 -8.93 -7.19
CA TYR A 69 -7.61 -7.98 -6.43
C TYR A 69 -8.92 -7.72 -7.18
N GLY A 70 -9.95 -8.47 -6.81
CA GLY A 70 -11.15 -8.60 -7.63
C GLY A 70 -10.89 -9.40 -8.91
N SER A 71 -11.68 -9.16 -9.96
CA SER A 71 -11.63 -9.93 -11.21
C SER A 71 -10.75 -9.33 -12.31
N SER A 72 -10.26 -8.10 -12.14
CA SER A 72 -9.69 -7.33 -13.26
C SER A 72 -8.36 -6.64 -12.95
N THR A 73 -7.84 -6.79 -11.74
CA THR A 73 -6.54 -6.23 -11.33
C THR A 73 -5.82 -7.15 -10.36
N ILE A 74 -4.59 -6.82 -10.03
CA ILE A 74 -3.75 -7.56 -9.08
C ILE A 74 -3.27 -6.64 -7.97
N VAL A 75 -2.81 -7.23 -6.86
CA VAL A 75 -2.30 -6.49 -5.69
C VAL A 75 -1.17 -5.54 -6.08
N ALA A 76 -0.25 -5.97 -6.94
CA ALA A 76 0.85 -5.13 -7.40
C ALA A 76 0.40 -3.83 -8.06
N VAL A 77 -0.75 -3.83 -8.74
CA VAL A 77 -1.25 -2.67 -9.51
C VAL A 77 -2.15 -1.78 -8.65
N SER A 78 -3.11 -2.36 -7.93
CA SER A 78 -4.19 -1.63 -7.25
C SER A 78 -4.22 -1.84 -5.73
N GLY A 79 -3.28 -2.59 -5.17
CA GLY A 79 -3.31 -3.05 -3.78
C GLY A 79 -2.70 -2.07 -2.76
N CYS A 80 -2.56 -0.78 -3.05
CA CYS A 80 -1.98 0.17 -2.09
C CYS A 80 -2.78 0.25 -0.78
N GLY A 81 -4.11 0.34 -0.85
CA GLY A 81 -4.98 0.36 0.32
C GLY A 81 -4.89 -0.92 1.16
N PRO A 82 -5.12 -2.11 0.59
CA PRO A 82 -4.91 -3.38 1.29
C PRO A 82 -3.52 -3.55 1.89
N THR A 83 -2.47 -3.09 1.21
CA THR A 83 -1.10 -3.18 1.72
C THR A 83 -0.90 -2.24 2.92
N CYS A 84 -1.45 -1.02 2.89
CA CYS A 84 -1.43 -0.11 4.05
C CYS A 84 -2.14 -0.71 5.26
N ILE A 85 -3.33 -1.30 5.11
CA ILE A 85 -4.03 -2.01 6.18
C ILE A 85 -3.17 -3.17 6.72
N ALA A 86 -2.56 -3.97 5.85
CA ALA A 86 -1.69 -5.07 6.27
C ALA A 86 -0.50 -4.56 7.10
N MET A 87 0.17 -3.49 6.68
CA MET A 87 1.28 -2.88 7.43
C MET A 87 0.86 -2.44 8.83
N VAL A 88 -0.23 -1.68 8.94
CA VAL A 88 -0.74 -1.16 10.22
C VAL A 88 -1.21 -2.30 11.13
N ALA A 89 -1.99 -3.24 10.58
CA ALA A 89 -2.50 -4.38 11.35
C ALA A 89 -1.38 -5.29 11.87
N CYS A 90 -0.39 -5.62 11.04
CA CYS A 90 0.79 -6.37 11.47
C CYS A 90 1.54 -5.64 12.59
N GLY A 91 1.79 -4.34 12.42
CA GLY A 91 2.52 -3.55 13.41
C GLY A 91 1.81 -3.45 14.75
N LEU A 92 0.52 -3.20 14.76
CA LEU A 92 -0.24 -3.01 16.00
C LEU A 92 -0.58 -4.33 16.71
N THR A 93 -0.88 -5.38 15.96
CA THR A 93 -1.29 -6.67 16.55
C THR A 93 -0.14 -7.63 16.79
N GLY A 94 0.98 -7.50 16.06
CA GLY A 94 2.08 -8.46 16.03
C GLY A 94 1.77 -9.72 15.21
N ARG A 95 0.64 -9.76 14.48
CA ARG A 95 0.28 -10.87 13.60
C ARG A 95 1.02 -10.76 12.28
N ASN A 96 1.55 -11.87 11.80
CA ASN A 96 2.25 -11.94 10.52
C ASN A 96 1.44 -12.61 9.40
N ASP A 97 0.24 -13.10 9.72
CA ASP A 97 -0.67 -13.74 8.76
C ASP A 97 -1.59 -12.75 8.03
N ILE A 98 -1.46 -11.45 8.29
CA ILE A 98 -2.22 -10.40 7.62
C ILE A 98 -1.43 -9.90 6.41
N THR A 99 -1.51 -10.65 5.31
CA THR A 99 -0.78 -10.31 4.08
C THR A 99 -1.57 -9.33 3.20
N PRO A 100 -0.91 -8.53 2.34
CA PRO A 100 -1.59 -7.68 1.36
C PRO A 100 -2.60 -8.45 0.49
N ALA A 101 -2.28 -9.68 0.06
CA ALA A 101 -3.20 -10.52 -0.71
C ALA A 101 -4.45 -10.91 0.09
N LYS A 102 -4.29 -11.26 1.38
CA LYS A 102 -5.42 -11.60 2.26
C LYS A 102 -6.36 -10.41 2.45
N VAL A 103 -5.79 -9.22 2.66
CA VAL A 103 -6.59 -7.98 2.79
C VAL A 103 -7.26 -7.62 1.47
N ALA A 104 -6.57 -7.75 0.33
CA ALA A 104 -7.15 -7.49 -0.98
C ALA A 104 -8.32 -8.45 -1.30
N PHE A 105 -8.17 -9.72 -0.98
CA PHE A 105 -9.24 -10.71 -1.12
C PHE A 105 -10.47 -10.35 -0.27
N TYR A 106 -10.26 -10.02 0.99
CA TYR A 106 -11.33 -9.57 1.88
C TYR A 106 -12.01 -8.29 1.36
N SER A 107 -11.21 -7.30 0.98
CA SER A 107 -11.68 -6.03 0.44
C SER A 107 -12.59 -6.21 -0.78
N ALA A 108 -12.17 -7.02 -1.76
CA ALA A 108 -12.94 -7.28 -2.96
C ALA A 108 -14.25 -8.02 -2.67
N ASN A 109 -14.24 -8.98 -1.74
CA ASN A 109 -15.43 -9.79 -1.42
C ASN A 109 -16.44 -9.08 -0.49
N ASN A 110 -16.03 -7.99 0.15
CA ASN A 110 -16.89 -7.23 1.06
C ASN A 110 -17.26 -5.82 0.57
N GLY A 111 -17.07 -5.55 -0.73
CA GLY A 111 -17.50 -4.31 -1.35
C GLY A 111 -16.58 -3.11 -1.13
N PHE A 112 -15.34 -3.32 -0.71
CA PHE A 112 -14.34 -2.26 -0.52
C PHE A 112 -13.47 -2.02 -1.76
N LEU A 113 -13.66 -2.76 -2.84
CA LEU A 113 -13.08 -2.50 -4.15
C LEU A 113 -14.14 -1.86 -5.04
N THR A 114 -13.88 -0.66 -5.55
CA THR A 114 -14.80 0.07 -6.42
C THR A 114 -14.79 -0.47 -7.85
N GLU A 115 -15.77 -0.09 -8.66
CA GLU A 115 -15.81 -0.42 -10.09
C GLU A 115 -14.63 0.16 -10.87
N SER A 116 -14.10 1.30 -10.43
CA SER A 116 -12.87 1.92 -10.99
C SER A 116 -11.58 1.21 -10.58
N ARG A 117 -11.66 0.13 -9.78
CA ARG A 117 -10.53 -0.64 -9.25
C ARG A 117 -9.73 0.09 -8.18
N ASP A 118 -10.33 1.08 -7.54
CA ASP A 118 -9.77 1.80 -6.40
C ASP A 118 -10.27 1.19 -5.09
N THR A 119 -9.49 1.30 -4.04
CA THR A 119 -9.92 0.91 -2.70
C THR A 119 -10.84 1.97 -2.11
N SER A 120 -12.03 1.56 -1.66
CA SER A 120 -12.94 2.43 -0.92
C SER A 120 -12.32 2.87 0.42
N TRP A 121 -12.59 4.11 0.81
CA TRP A 121 -12.20 4.63 2.13
C TRP A 121 -12.82 3.85 3.29
N ASP A 122 -13.96 3.19 3.07
CA ASP A 122 -14.60 2.32 4.06
C ASP A 122 -13.72 1.13 4.49
N LEU A 123 -12.75 0.73 3.67
CA LEU A 123 -11.75 -0.25 4.09
C LEU A 123 -10.92 0.29 5.27
N MET A 124 -10.63 1.59 5.30
CA MET A 124 -9.79 2.23 6.34
C MET A 124 -10.51 2.31 7.69
N THR A 125 -11.84 2.31 7.69
CA THR A 125 -12.68 2.32 8.89
C THR A 125 -13.26 0.94 9.15
N TYR A 126 -14.36 0.59 8.50
CA TYR A 126 -15.11 -0.63 8.75
C TYR A 126 -14.36 -1.91 8.37
N GLY A 127 -13.64 -1.89 7.24
CA GLY A 127 -12.89 -3.07 6.80
C GLY A 127 -11.69 -3.40 7.68
N ALA A 128 -11.07 -2.39 8.29
CA ALA A 128 -9.93 -2.55 9.18
C ALA A 128 -10.25 -3.36 10.46
N GLU A 129 -11.51 -3.31 10.91
CA GLU A 129 -11.98 -4.01 12.11
C GLU A 129 -11.82 -5.54 12.01
N GLU A 130 -11.90 -6.11 10.81
CA GLU A 130 -11.62 -7.54 10.55
C GLU A 130 -10.24 -7.96 11.06
N TYR A 131 -9.29 -7.04 11.04
CA TYR A 131 -7.91 -7.29 11.43
C TYR A 131 -7.56 -6.84 12.85
N GLY A 132 -8.58 -6.42 13.64
CA GLY A 132 -8.43 -6.01 15.02
C GLY A 132 -7.85 -4.61 15.20
N ILE A 133 -7.99 -3.76 14.19
CA ILE A 133 -7.60 -2.35 14.25
C ILE A 133 -8.79 -1.45 13.91
N THR A 134 -8.85 -0.28 14.53
CA THR A 134 -9.94 0.68 14.33
C THR A 134 -9.38 1.98 13.77
N GLY A 135 -9.79 2.32 12.56
CA GLY A 135 -9.42 3.58 11.90
C GLY A 135 -10.37 4.70 12.30
N THR A 136 -9.81 5.82 12.72
CA THR A 136 -10.55 7.04 13.06
C THR A 136 -10.07 8.17 12.17
N GLU A 137 -10.99 8.85 11.48
CA GLU A 137 -10.65 10.00 10.65
C GLU A 137 -9.95 11.08 11.47
N LEU A 138 -8.92 11.66 10.89
CA LEU A 138 -8.06 12.66 11.51
C LEU A 138 -8.07 13.95 10.68
N GLY A 139 -8.12 15.10 11.34
CA GLY A 139 -7.95 16.39 10.67
C GLY A 139 -6.51 16.63 10.20
N LEU A 140 -6.36 17.38 9.13
CA LEU A 140 -5.05 17.76 8.56
C LEU A 140 -4.43 18.87 9.40
N ASP A 141 -3.67 18.50 10.40
CA ASP A 141 -2.95 19.38 11.31
C ASP A 141 -1.63 18.72 11.73
N GLU A 142 -0.51 19.42 11.55
CA GLU A 142 0.83 18.86 11.80
C GLU A 142 1.02 18.40 13.25
N ALA A 143 0.57 19.21 14.21
CA ALA A 143 0.74 18.90 15.62
C ALA A 143 -0.14 17.72 16.04
N VAL A 144 -1.37 17.64 15.53
CA VAL A 144 -2.29 16.52 15.79
C VAL A 144 -1.71 15.23 15.20
N MET A 145 -1.24 15.25 13.96
CA MET A 145 -0.62 14.09 13.31
C MET A 145 0.64 13.63 14.06
N ALA A 146 1.52 14.56 14.42
CA ALA A 146 2.74 14.27 15.18
C ALA A 146 2.43 13.65 16.55
N ASN A 147 1.43 14.16 17.27
CA ASN A 147 1.00 13.61 18.57
C ASN A 147 0.44 12.19 18.46
N GLN A 148 -0.34 11.88 17.41
CA GLN A 148 -0.83 10.53 17.15
C GLN A 148 0.34 9.56 16.93
N LEU A 149 1.28 9.91 16.08
CA LEU A 149 2.47 9.10 15.82
C LEU A 149 3.33 8.90 17.08
N ALA A 150 3.52 9.94 17.88
CA ALA A 150 4.25 9.87 19.16
C ALA A 150 3.56 8.97 20.19
N ALA A 151 2.23 8.86 20.14
CA ALA A 151 1.44 7.95 20.98
C ALA A 151 1.43 6.50 20.48
N GLY A 152 2.09 6.20 19.35
CA GLY A 152 2.16 4.87 18.75
C GLY A 152 0.98 4.55 17.82
N HIS A 153 0.26 5.59 17.37
CA HIS A 153 -0.86 5.48 16.45
C HIS A 153 -0.39 5.80 15.02
N PRO A 154 -0.12 4.79 14.16
CA PRO A 154 0.22 5.02 12.77
C PRO A 154 -0.97 5.64 12.02
N ILE A 155 -0.67 6.36 10.94
CA ILE A 155 -1.68 7.08 10.17
C ILE A 155 -1.65 6.58 8.73
N ILE A 156 -2.80 6.15 8.19
CA ILE A 156 -2.96 5.96 6.74
C ILE A 156 -3.43 7.27 6.13
N ALA A 157 -2.78 7.68 5.05
CA ALA A 157 -3.14 8.86 4.28
C ALA A 157 -3.59 8.46 2.87
N SER A 158 -4.76 8.97 2.46
CA SER A 158 -5.17 9.01 1.06
C SER A 158 -4.53 10.21 0.39
N MET A 159 -3.78 9.97 -0.69
CA MET A 159 -3.02 10.97 -1.41
C MET A 159 -3.68 11.30 -2.74
N GLY A 160 -3.80 12.58 -3.06
CA GLY A 160 -4.10 13.10 -4.39
C GLY A 160 -2.83 13.30 -5.22
N PRO A 161 -2.97 13.90 -6.43
CA PRO A 161 -1.85 14.13 -7.34
C PRO A 161 -0.68 14.88 -6.69
N GLY A 162 0.53 14.37 -6.89
CA GLY A 162 1.75 14.94 -6.33
C GLY A 162 2.94 13.97 -6.41
N ASP A 163 3.74 13.96 -5.37
CA ASP A 163 4.98 13.15 -5.32
C ASP A 163 4.73 11.63 -5.33
N PHE A 164 3.57 11.19 -4.83
CA PHE A 164 3.25 9.77 -4.64
C PHE A 164 2.42 9.17 -5.76
N THR A 165 1.67 10.00 -6.48
CA THR A 165 0.72 9.54 -7.49
C THR A 165 0.32 10.66 -8.43
N SER A 166 -0.13 10.31 -9.62
CA SER A 166 -0.79 11.25 -10.55
C SER A 166 -2.32 11.27 -10.41
N SER A 167 -2.90 10.32 -9.68
CA SER A 167 -4.36 10.17 -9.52
C SER A 167 -4.78 10.00 -8.06
N GLY A 168 -4.50 8.86 -7.46
CA GLY A 168 -4.81 8.50 -6.08
C GLY A 168 -3.89 7.41 -5.58
N HIS A 169 -3.61 7.41 -4.28
CA HIS A 169 -2.72 6.44 -3.63
C HIS A 169 -2.96 6.42 -2.13
N PHE A 170 -2.50 5.35 -1.45
CA PHE A 170 -2.47 5.27 0.00
C PHE A 170 -1.03 5.05 0.47
N ILE A 171 -0.66 5.74 1.54
CA ILE A 171 0.62 5.58 2.24
C ILE A 171 0.39 5.48 3.74
N VAL A 172 1.39 5.00 4.48
CA VAL A 172 1.37 4.97 5.96
C VAL A 172 2.40 5.94 6.50
N LEU A 173 1.98 6.88 7.35
CA LEU A 173 2.88 7.68 8.15
C LEU A 173 3.21 6.89 9.41
N THR A 174 4.50 6.67 9.68
CA THR A 174 4.98 5.77 10.74
C THR A 174 5.70 6.47 11.88
N GLY A 175 6.09 7.74 11.69
CA GLY A 175 6.78 8.51 12.70
C GLY A 175 6.90 9.98 12.32
N TYR A 176 7.25 10.80 13.31
CA TYR A 176 7.53 12.22 13.14
C TYR A 176 8.72 12.62 14.00
N ALA A 177 9.72 13.22 13.39
CA ALA A 177 10.89 13.74 14.08
C ALA A 177 11.50 14.90 13.31
N ASN A 178 12.03 15.90 14.02
CA ASN A 178 12.76 17.05 13.42
C ASN A 178 11.95 17.78 12.32
N GLY A 179 10.63 17.92 12.49
CA GLY A 179 9.76 18.59 11.52
C GLY A 179 9.44 17.77 10.26
N SER A 180 9.69 16.48 10.28
CA SER A 180 9.46 15.61 9.13
C SER A 180 8.85 14.28 9.52
N PHE A 181 7.99 13.75 8.63
CA PHE A 181 7.35 12.44 8.73
C PHE A 181 8.21 11.37 8.07
N THR A 182 8.22 10.18 8.67
CA THR A 182 8.64 8.94 8.00
C THR A 182 7.43 8.27 7.38
N VAL A 183 7.61 7.68 6.20
CA VAL A 183 6.55 7.12 5.37
C VAL A 183 6.90 5.69 4.97
N ASN A 184 5.92 4.79 5.07
CA ASN A 184 5.92 3.53 4.36
C ASN A 184 5.00 3.67 3.13
N ASP A 185 5.60 3.79 1.95
CA ASP A 185 4.89 3.83 0.69
C ASP A 185 4.81 2.40 0.12
N PRO A 186 3.62 1.81 -0.01
CA PRO A 186 3.49 0.44 -0.53
C PRO A 186 3.95 0.28 -1.98
N ASN A 187 4.15 1.37 -2.71
CA ASN A 187 4.57 1.35 -4.12
C ASN A 187 6.01 1.78 -4.36
N SER A 188 6.77 2.19 -3.34
CA SER A 188 8.14 2.68 -3.55
C SER A 188 9.04 2.50 -2.33
N LEU A 189 10.12 1.76 -2.52
CA LEU A 189 11.23 1.68 -1.55
C LEU A 189 11.98 3.02 -1.48
N VAL A 190 12.14 3.70 -2.61
CA VAL A 190 12.83 5.00 -2.68
C VAL A 190 12.09 6.03 -1.83
N ARG A 191 10.80 6.22 -2.05
CA ARG A 191 10.01 7.18 -1.27
C ARG A 191 9.89 6.79 0.20
N SER A 192 9.90 5.50 0.52
CA SER A 192 9.92 5.00 1.90
C SER A 192 11.25 5.24 2.61
N GLY A 193 12.33 5.47 1.88
CA GLY A 193 13.64 5.82 2.42
C GLY A 193 13.84 7.31 2.68
N GLU A 194 12.89 8.16 2.28
CA GLU A 194 12.95 9.62 2.45
C GLU A 194 12.12 10.09 3.65
N THR A 195 12.40 11.32 4.08
CA THR A 195 11.58 12.05 5.06
C THR A 195 10.80 13.18 4.38
N TRP A 196 9.61 13.47 4.92
CA TRP A 196 8.64 14.34 4.27
C TRP A 196 8.16 15.43 5.21
N SER A 197 8.39 16.71 4.87
CA SER A 197 7.86 17.82 5.67
C SER A 197 6.33 17.93 5.54
N PHE A 198 5.68 18.48 6.57
CA PHE A 198 4.25 18.77 6.52
C PHE A 198 3.90 19.68 5.35
N GLU A 199 4.71 20.73 5.12
CA GLU A 199 4.50 21.67 4.03
C GLU A 199 4.46 21.01 2.64
N ARG A 200 5.27 19.96 2.45
CA ARG A 200 5.27 19.20 1.20
C ARG A 200 4.07 18.24 1.09
N LEU A 201 3.64 17.64 2.21
CA LEU A 201 2.56 16.67 2.23
C LEU A 201 1.16 17.30 2.22
N LYS A 202 0.96 18.43 2.91
CA LYS A 202 -0.36 18.98 3.21
C LYS A 202 -1.26 19.23 2.00
N ASN A 203 -0.67 19.61 0.86
CA ASN A 203 -1.42 19.88 -0.37
C ASN A 203 -1.71 18.61 -1.20
N GLN A 204 -1.16 17.48 -0.80
CA GLN A 204 -1.33 16.18 -1.46
C GLN A 204 -2.24 15.24 -0.66
N ILE A 205 -2.38 15.46 0.65
CA ILE A 205 -3.24 14.67 1.52
C ILE A 205 -4.70 15.03 1.27
N VAL A 206 -5.52 14.01 1.00
CA VAL A 206 -6.96 14.14 0.79
C VAL A 206 -7.74 13.73 2.03
N ASN A 207 -7.34 12.66 2.70
CA ASN A 207 -7.91 12.21 3.98
C ASN A 207 -6.88 11.43 4.81
N LEU A 208 -7.15 11.32 6.11
CA LEU A 208 -6.28 10.68 7.08
C LEU A 208 -7.09 9.80 8.03
N TRP A 209 -6.54 8.65 8.43
CA TRP A 209 -7.06 7.76 9.47
C TRP A 209 -5.94 7.38 10.43
N SER A 210 -6.19 7.58 11.73
CA SER A 210 -5.31 7.16 12.83
C SER A 210 -5.78 5.82 13.41
N TYR A 211 -4.86 4.95 13.82
CA TYR A 211 -5.11 3.61 14.35
C TYR A 211 -4.54 3.41 15.75
#